data_a813ea3f364d1c4d15c48604108eb0a8
#
_entry.id   a813ea3f364d1c4d15c48604108eb0a8
#
_cell.length_a   1.000
_cell.length_b   1.000
_cell.length_c   1.000
_cell.angle_alpha   90.00
_cell.angle_beta   90.00
_cell.angle_gamma   90.00
#
_symmetry.space_group_name_H-M   'P 1'
#
loop_
_entity.id
_entity.type
_entity.pdbx_description
1 polymer ?
#
loop_
_entity_poly.entity_id
_entity_poly.type
_entity_poly.pdbx_seq_one_letter_code
_entity_poly.pdbx_strand_id
1 'polypeptide(L)'
;VANQYLSMIDSSVVEDDGTAVDTGPLFDVGIPVMKNVVSDTPDHKFYFTYHHSAGDSMTMMNADDLDSNVLGVAIMFYVLADMEYSIPKPTIKMEKLNEIIAMLEKN
;
A
#
# COMPACT_ATOMS: atom_id res chain seq x y z
N VAL A 1 -3.65 0.63 17.40
CA VAL A 1 -2.63 -0.43 17.53
C VAL A 1 -1.48 -0.17 16.56
N ALA A 2 -1.69 -0.14 15.22
CA ALA A 2 -0.62 0.06 14.22
C ALA A 2 0.22 1.32 14.51
N ASN A 3 -0.39 2.47 14.76
CA ASN A 3 0.31 3.72 15.04
C ASN A 3 1.23 3.65 16.27
N GLN A 4 0.92 2.79 17.24
CA GLN A 4 1.77 2.62 18.42
C GLN A 4 3.11 1.97 18.06
N TYR A 5 3.11 1.01 17.14
CA TYR A 5 4.33 0.35 16.69
C TYR A 5 5.06 1.17 15.62
N LEU A 6 4.32 1.77 14.70
CA LEU A 6 4.89 2.59 13.63
C LEU A 6 5.57 3.86 14.14
N SER A 7 5.10 4.43 15.26
CA SER A 7 5.75 5.59 15.87
C SER A 7 7.17 5.30 16.40
N MET A 8 7.50 4.03 16.62
CA MET A 8 8.85 3.62 17.05
C MET A 8 9.89 3.73 15.91
N ILE A 9 9.44 3.83 14.67
CA ILE A 9 10.27 3.97 13.48
C ILE A 9 9.98 5.29 12.73
N ASP A 10 9.48 6.28 13.45
CA ASP A 10 9.10 7.60 12.91
C ASP A 10 8.08 7.55 11.75
N SER A 11 7.27 6.50 11.72
CA SER A 11 6.20 6.28 10.75
C SER A 11 4.87 6.22 11.50
N SER A 12 4.16 7.31 11.59
CA SER A 12 3.03 7.40 12.52
C SER A 12 1.67 7.62 11.87
N VAL A 13 1.59 7.74 10.56
CA VAL A 13 0.35 8.10 9.90
C VAL A 13 -0.16 6.95 9.05
N VAL A 14 -1.34 6.43 9.42
CA VAL A 14 -2.14 5.56 8.54
C VAL A 14 -3.29 6.42 8.03
N GLU A 15 -3.22 6.80 6.76
CA GLU A 15 -4.25 7.58 6.08
C GLU A 15 -5.24 6.67 5.35
N ASP A 16 -6.48 7.12 5.23
CA ASP A 16 -7.52 6.42 4.47
C ASP A 16 -7.45 6.80 2.98
N ASP A 17 -6.31 6.50 2.37
CA ASP A 17 -6.08 6.63 0.93
C ASP A 17 -5.15 5.50 0.45
N GLY A 18 -5.71 4.31 0.35
CA GLY A 18 -4.96 3.08 0.05
C GLY A 18 -4.81 2.72 -1.42
N THR A 19 -5.46 3.43 -2.34
CA THR A 19 -5.44 3.06 -3.75
C THR A 19 -4.17 3.49 -4.45
N ALA A 20 -3.57 2.57 -5.19
CA ALA A 20 -2.44 2.82 -6.08
C ALA A 20 -2.64 2.04 -7.37
N VAL A 21 -1.78 2.24 -8.37
CA VAL A 21 -1.90 1.61 -9.69
C VAL A 21 -2.07 0.10 -9.59
N ASP A 22 -1.23 -0.57 -8.79
CA ASP A 22 -1.23 -2.02 -8.65
C ASP A 22 -2.34 -2.54 -7.72
N THR A 23 -2.73 -1.75 -6.72
CA THR A 23 -3.74 -2.14 -5.73
C THR A 23 -5.16 -1.71 -6.12
N GLY A 24 -5.30 -0.75 -7.02
CA GLY A 24 -6.60 -0.23 -7.49
C GLY A 24 -7.55 -1.33 -7.97
N PRO A 25 -7.15 -2.22 -8.88
CA PRO A 25 -8.00 -3.32 -9.35
C PRO A 25 -8.50 -4.25 -8.24
N LEU A 26 -7.69 -4.49 -7.21
CA LEU A 26 -8.10 -5.26 -6.03
C LEU A 26 -9.13 -4.52 -5.18
N PHE A 27 -8.89 -3.22 -4.97
CA PHE A 27 -9.83 -2.37 -4.24
C PHE A 27 -11.20 -2.31 -4.93
N ASP A 28 -11.23 -2.20 -6.25
CA ASP A 28 -12.46 -2.14 -7.06
C ASP A 28 -13.33 -3.40 -6.93
N VAL A 29 -12.75 -4.53 -6.61
CA VAL A 29 -13.48 -5.79 -6.35
C VAL A 29 -13.69 -6.08 -4.86
N GLY A 30 -13.53 -5.07 -4.00
CA GLY A 30 -13.84 -5.14 -2.58
C GLY A 30 -12.76 -5.82 -1.72
N ILE A 31 -11.52 -5.89 -2.20
CA ILE A 31 -10.39 -6.35 -1.40
C ILE A 31 -9.76 -5.15 -0.69
N PRO A 32 -9.60 -5.19 0.64
CA PRO A 32 -8.85 -4.17 1.35
C PRO A 32 -7.41 -4.10 0.85
N VAL A 33 -6.92 -2.90 0.60
CA VAL A 33 -5.58 -2.68 0.08
C VAL A 33 -4.83 -1.68 0.96
N MET A 34 -3.52 -1.75 0.92
CA MET A 34 -2.62 -0.85 1.62
C MET A 34 -1.48 -0.47 0.69
N LYS A 35 -1.07 0.78 0.73
CA LYS A 35 0.16 1.24 0.08
C LYS A 35 1.13 1.78 1.13
N ASN A 36 2.41 1.60 0.90
CA ASN A 36 3.44 2.32 1.63
C ASN A 36 3.69 3.65 0.93
N VAL A 37 3.52 4.75 1.65
CA VAL A 37 3.75 6.09 1.13
C VAL A 37 5.06 6.61 1.71
N VAL A 38 6.04 6.80 0.85
CA VAL A 38 7.28 7.48 1.22
C VAL A 38 7.04 8.98 1.11
N SER A 39 7.22 9.70 2.21
CA SER A 39 7.09 11.15 2.21
C SER A 39 8.23 11.78 1.40
N ASP A 40 7.88 12.57 0.39
CA ASP A 40 8.84 13.44 -0.26
C ASP A 40 9.28 14.52 0.74
N THR A 41 10.52 14.43 1.20
CA THR A 41 11.17 15.53 1.90
C THR A 41 11.94 16.38 0.90
N PRO A 42 12.29 17.64 1.21
CA PRO A 42 13.11 18.47 0.33
C PRO A 42 14.42 17.79 -0.11
N ASP A 43 14.93 16.90 0.73
CA ASP A 43 16.20 16.18 0.51
C ASP A 43 16.02 14.77 -0.07
N HIS A 44 14.78 14.25 -0.17
CA HIS A 44 14.46 12.89 -0.63
C HIS A 44 13.32 12.91 -1.65
N LYS A 45 13.59 13.46 -2.83
CA LYS A 45 12.63 13.48 -3.97
C LYS A 45 12.95 12.39 -4.98
N PHE A 46 13.13 11.16 -4.50
CA PHE A 46 13.67 10.11 -5.34
C PHE A 46 12.65 9.45 -6.23
N TYR A 47 11.38 9.33 -5.81
CA TYR A 47 10.40 8.55 -6.56
C TYR A 47 10.25 9.04 -8.01
N PHE A 48 9.85 10.28 -8.21
CA PHE A 48 9.66 10.82 -9.56
C PHE A 48 10.96 11.17 -10.30
N THR A 49 12.10 11.18 -9.61
CA THR A 49 13.39 11.41 -10.25
C THR A 49 13.86 10.18 -11.02
N TYR A 50 13.61 9.01 -10.48
CA TYR A 50 14.14 7.74 -11.03
C TYR A 50 13.07 6.80 -11.52
N HIS A 51 11.81 6.95 -11.08
CA HIS A 51 10.70 6.09 -11.41
C HIS A 51 10.57 5.86 -12.92
N HIS A 52 10.51 4.60 -13.34
CA HIS A 52 10.43 4.15 -14.74
C HIS A 52 11.56 4.68 -15.64
N SER A 53 12.73 4.91 -15.10
CA SER A 53 13.91 5.35 -15.85
C SER A 53 15.08 4.35 -15.73
N ALA A 54 16.06 4.49 -16.61
CA ALA A 54 17.29 3.69 -16.52
C ALA A 54 18.13 3.98 -15.25
N GLY A 55 17.85 5.10 -14.57
CA GLY A 55 18.47 5.45 -13.29
C GLY A 55 17.87 4.74 -12.10
N ASP A 56 16.72 4.07 -12.25
CA ASP A 56 16.10 3.28 -11.19
C ASP A 56 16.83 1.95 -11.04
N SER A 57 17.84 1.95 -10.18
CA SER A 57 18.74 0.83 -9.97
C SER A 57 19.12 0.70 -8.49
N MET A 58 19.64 -0.46 -8.11
CA MET A 58 20.06 -0.74 -6.74
C MET A 58 21.07 0.27 -6.18
N THR A 59 21.84 0.94 -7.05
CA THR A 59 22.82 1.96 -6.62
C THR A 59 22.18 3.23 -6.06
N MET A 60 20.89 3.43 -6.32
CA MET A 60 20.13 4.57 -5.81
C MET A 60 19.44 4.28 -4.46
N MET A 61 19.48 3.02 -4.02
CA MET A 61 18.87 2.61 -2.77
C MET A 61 19.77 2.98 -1.59
N ASN A 62 19.20 3.63 -0.59
CA ASN A 62 19.82 3.77 0.71
C ASN A 62 19.45 2.55 1.56
N ALA A 63 20.44 1.89 2.17
CA ALA A 63 20.23 0.67 2.94
C ALA A 63 19.38 0.93 4.20
N ASP A 64 19.62 2.03 4.90
CA ASP A 64 18.89 2.38 6.14
C ASP A 64 17.42 2.73 5.83
N ASP A 65 17.16 3.40 4.70
CA ASP A 65 15.81 3.71 4.25
C ASP A 65 15.08 2.42 3.86
N LEU A 66 15.76 1.50 3.19
CA LEU A 66 15.20 0.20 2.83
C LEU A 66 14.86 -0.62 4.07
N ASP A 67 15.75 -0.70 5.05
CA ASP A 67 15.53 -1.42 6.31
C ASP A 67 14.34 -0.82 7.08
N SER A 68 14.21 0.50 7.12
CA SER A 68 13.08 1.19 7.73
C SER A 68 11.76 0.85 7.03
N ASN A 69 11.74 0.82 5.70
CA ASN A 69 10.58 0.43 4.92
C ASN A 69 10.20 -1.04 5.15
N VAL A 70 11.16 -1.95 5.13
CA VAL A 70 10.95 -3.38 5.42
C VAL A 70 10.37 -3.57 6.81
N LEU A 71 10.90 -2.86 7.81
CA LEU A 71 10.40 -2.91 9.17
C LEU A 71 8.96 -2.39 9.27
N GLY A 72 8.63 -1.28 8.61
CA GLY A 72 7.28 -0.75 8.56
C GLY A 72 6.27 -1.73 7.97
N VAL A 73 6.62 -2.35 6.85
CA VAL A 73 5.79 -3.38 6.20
C VAL A 73 5.64 -4.61 7.09
N ALA A 74 6.72 -5.08 7.73
CA ALA A 74 6.69 -6.23 8.65
C ALA A 74 5.79 -5.97 9.87
N ILE A 75 5.86 -4.76 10.46
CA ILE A 75 4.96 -4.35 11.55
C ILE A 75 3.50 -4.40 11.09
N MET A 76 3.19 -3.86 9.92
CA MET A 76 1.83 -3.89 9.41
C MET A 76 1.33 -5.31 9.16
N PHE A 77 2.12 -6.18 8.56
CA PHE A 77 1.76 -7.60 8.41
C PHE A 77 1.53 -8.29 9.74
N TYR A 78 2.39 -8.04 10.72
CA TYR A 78 2.21 -8.62 12.05
C TYR A 78 0.90 -8.16 12.68
N VAL A 79 0.61 -6.85 12.68
CA VAL A 79 -0.62 -6.28 13.22
C VAL A 79 -1.85 -6.87 12.53
N LEU A 80 -1.84 -6.96 11.20
CA LEU A 80 -2.96 -7.50 10.43
C LEU A 80 -3.17 -9.00 10.68
N ALA A 81 -2.09 -9.77 10.85
CA ALA A 81 -2.16 -11.20 11.12
C ALA A 81 -2.64 -11.51 12.56
N ASP A 82 -2.36 -10.63 13.51
CA ASP A 82 -2.71 -10.79 14.93
C ASP A 82 -4.09 -10.19 15.31
N MET A 83 -4.77 -9.56 14.34
CA MET A 83 -6.08 -8.97 14.58
C MET A 83 -7.15 -10.05 14.82
N GLU A 84 -7.94 -9.89 15.90
CA GLU A 84 -9.08 -10.77 16.21
C GLU A 84 -10.28 -10.57 15.27
N TYR A 85 -10.32 -9.49 14.51
CA TYR A 85 -11.42 -9.13 13.62
C TYR A 85 -10.93 -8.83 12.20
N SER A 86 -11.80 -9.08 11.24
CA SER A 86 -11.50 -8.82 9.83
C SER A 86 -11.47 -7.33 9.54
N ILE A 87 -10.56 -6.92 8.65
CA ILE A 87 -10.53 -5.57 8.11
C ILE A 87 -11.84 -5.31 7.36
N PRO A 88 -12.49 -4.15 7.55
CA PRO A 88 -13.66 -3.78 6.77
C PRO A 88 -13.36 -3.84 5.26
N LYS A 89 -14.23 -4.49 4.51
CA LYS A 89 -14.09 -4.55 3.05
C LYS A 89 -14.61 -3.27 2.43
N PRO A 90 -13.93 -2.72 1.42
CA PRO A 90 -14.46 -1.60 0.66
C PRO A 90 -15.74 -1.99 -0.06
N THR A 91 -16.64 -1.03 -0.26
CA THR A 91 -17.88 -1.26 -0.99
C THR A 91 -17.59 -1.35 -2.49
N ILE A 92 -17.99 -2.47 -3.11
CA ILE A 92 -17.86 -2.64 -4.56
C ILE A 92 -18.83 -1.67 -5.26
N LYS A 93 -18.31 -0.88 -6.19
CA LYS A 93 -19.13 0.01 -7.01
C LYS A 93 -20.09 -0.81 -7.89
N MET A 94 -21.35 -0.38 -8.02
CA MET A 94 -22.36 -1.08 -8.82
C MET A 94 -21.94 -1.32 -10.27
N GLU A 95 -21.23 -0.37 -10.86
CA GLU A 95 -20.68 -0.52 -12.22
C GLU A 95 -19.75 -1.74 -12.31
N LYS A 96 -18.82 -1.88 -11.35
CA LYS A 96 -17.89 -3.01 -11.31
C LYS A 96 -18.57 -4.34 -11.02
N LEU A 97 -19.58 -4.32 -10.16
CA LEU A 97 -20.41 -5.52 -9.89
C LEU A 97 -21.11 -6.00 -11.16
N ASN A 98 -21.69 -5.08 -11.94
CA ASN A 98 -22.36 -5.41 -13.21
C ASN A 98 -21.37 -5.97 -14.25
N GLU A 99 -20.15 -5.46 -14.33
CA GLU A 99 -19.09 -6.03 -15.19
C GLU A 99 -18.77 -7.48 -14.80
N ILE A 100 -18.62 -7.75 -13.51
CA ILE A 100 -18.32 -9.09 -12.99
C ILE A 100 -19.49 -10.06 -13.33
N ILE A 101 -20.72 -9.64 -13.10
CA ILE A 101 -21.91 -10.44 -13.42
C ILE A 101 -21.94 -10.74 -14.92
N ALA A 102 -21.73 -9.74 -15.78
CA ALA A 102 -21.74 -9.94 -17.22
C ALA A 102 -20.62 -10.87 -17.73
N MET A 103 -19.49 -10.90 -17.03
CA MET A 103 -18.42 -11.88 -17.33
C MET A 103 -18.80 -13.31 -16.92
N LEU A 104 -19.46 -13.47 -15.78
CA LEU A 104 -19.89 -14.80 -15.29
C LEU A 104 -21.01 -15.39 -16.14
N GLU A 105 -21.90 -14.57 -16.70
CA GLU A 105 -23.01 -15.00 -17.58
C GLU A 105 -22.55 -15.44 -18.98
N LYS A 106 -21.32 -15.11 -19.38
CA LYS A 106 -20.74 -15.48 -20.69
C LYS A 106 -20.02 -16.83 -20.69
N ASN A 107 -19.79 -17.40 -19.51
CA ASN A 107 -19.13 -18.69 -19.33
C ASN A 107 -20.14 -19.80 -18.99
#